data_dc9c97b085af6cbb1baeb88b15a94168
#
_entry.id   dc9c97b085af6cbb1baeb88b15a94168
#
_cell.length_a   1.000
_cell.length_b   1.000
_cell.length_c   1.000
_cell.angle_alpha   90.00
_cell.angle_beta   90.00
_cell.angle_gamma   90.00
#
_symmetry.space_group_name_H-M   'P 1'
#
loop_
_entity.id
_entity.type
_entity.pdbx_description
1 polymer ?
#
loop_
_entity_poly.entity_id
_entity_poly.type
_entity_poly.pdbx_seq_one_letter_code
_entity_poly.pdbx_strand_id
1 'polypeptide(L)'
;MISETIRQKLEEFIKNNYIDYSSLPHGKIHYSIRSVPPKTILESKAPTNTEKTQQSDLQKDTSSATILEETISYSTTPTNESLQKTAKTVPSLLESLKFLIMDKFSKPEKQKTFASQLLELIKTQQLNEIDVYKAANIDRKLFSKVRHSSYHPSRKTAIALAFALHLSYKQTKQLVGLAGYGFSRDSKADLIIHFCLENHIYDLMQVNELLEEYTNTTL
;
A
#
# COMPACT_ATOMS: atom_id res chain seq x y z
N MET A 1 -15.76 31.26 -4.96
CA MET A 1 -17.02 30.98 -4.21
C MET A 1 -17.73 29.80 -4.83
N ILE A 2 -18.03 28.81 -4.04
CA ILE A 2 -18.77 27.61 -4.44
C ILE A 2 -20.27 27.93 -4.46
N SER A 3 -20.97 27.47 -5.50
CA SER A 3 -22.41 27.69 -5.62
C SER A 3 -23.19 26.85 -4.58
N GLU A 4 -24.35 27.35 -4.17
CA GLU A 4 -25.26 26.65 -3.27
C GLU A 4 -25.68 25.27 -3.82
N THR A 5 -25.85 25.18 -5.12
CA THR A 5 -26.17 23.91 -5.80
C THR A 5 -25.08 22.85 -5.60
N ILE A 6 -23.81 23.24 -5.56
CA ILE A 6 -22.69 22.31 -5.31
C ILE A 6 -22.71 21.85 -3.85
N ARG A 7 -23.01 22.73 -2.90
CA ARG A 7 -23.15 22.39 -1.48
C ARG A 7 -24.25 21.36 -1.24
N GLN A 8 -25.43 21.59 -1.82
CA GLN A 8 -26.55 20.65 -1.72
C GLN A 8 -26.21 19.27 -2.29
N LYS A 9 -25.54 19.21 -3.45
CA LYS A 9 -25.06 17.95 -4.03
C LYS A 9 -24.03 17.26 -3.15
N LEU A 10 -23.13 18.02 -2.51
CA LEU A 10 -22.14 17.48 -1.59
C LEU A 10 -22.80 16.89 -0.34
N GLU A 11 -23.77 17.57 0.24
CA GLU A 11 -24.51 17.05 1.40
C GLU A 11 -25.23 15.74 1.08
N GLU A 12 -25.90 15.69 -0.05
CA GLU A 12 -26.53 14.45 -0.53
C GLU A 12 -25.48 13.34 -0.77
N PHE A 13 -24.34 13.68 -1.37
CA PHE A 13 -23.24 12.73 -1.58
C PHE A 13 -22.70 12.19 -0.25
N ILE A 14 -22.45 13.07 0.73
CA ILE A 14 -21.99 12.66 2.05
C ILE A 14 -23.02 11.75 2.71
N LYS A 15 -24.29 12.13 2.72
CA LYS A 15 -25.38 11.34 3.31
C LYS A 15 -25.45 9.92 2.73
N ASN A 16 -25.23 9.78 1.41
CA ASN A 16 -25.36 8.51 0.71
C ASN A 16 -24.09 7.64 0.83
N ASN A 17 -22.93 8.22 1.10
CA ASN A 17 -21.65 7.52 1.07
C ASN A 17 -20.97 7.40 2.43
N TYR A 18 -21.37 8.19 3.43
CA TYR A 18 -20.79 8.14 4.77
C TYR A 18 -21.18 6.86 5.51
N ILE A 19 -20.20 6.20 6.10
CA ILE A 19 -20.39 5.00 6.90
C ILE A 19 -19.87 5.27 8.30
N ASP A 20 -20.77 5.33 9.27
CA ASP A 20 -20.39 5.40 10.67
C ASP A 20 -20.11 4.00 11.22
N TYR A 21 -18.83 3.64 11.24
CA TYR A 21 -18.39 2.34 11.77
C TYR A 21 -18.54 2.24 13.30
N SER A 22 -18.67 3.34 14.02
CA SER A 22 -18.85 3.35 15.49
C SER A 22 -20.22 2.83 15.91
N SER A 23 -21.21 2.96 15.04
CA SER A 23 -22.60 2.50 15.25
C SER A 23 -22.83 1.03 14.88
N LEU A 24 -21.83 0.35 14.28
CA LEU A 24 -21.97 -1.05 13.90
C LEU A 24 -21.80 -1.98 15.11
N PRO A 25 -22.68 -2.98 15.29
CA PRO A 25 -22.56 -3.93 16.37
C PRO A 25 -21.23 -4.69 16.27
N HIS A 26 -20.48 -4.67 17.36
CA HIS A 26 -19.20 -5.37 17.48
C HIS A 26 -19.40 -6.86 17.17
N GLY A 27 -18.92 -7.33 16.04
CA GLY A 27 -18.97 -8.75 15.66
C GLY A 27 -19.20 -9.10 14.20
N LYS A 28 -19.50 -8.13 13.32
CA LYS A 28 -19.77 -8.41 11.89
C LYS A 28 -18.90 -7.61 10.91
N ILE A 29 -17.71 -7.20 11.30
CA ILE A 29 -16.78 -6.59 10.35
C ILE A 29 -16.02 -7.73 9.67
N HIS A 30 -16.55 -8.24 8.57
CA HIS A 30 -15.77 -9.04 7.63
C HIS A 30 -14.76 -8.12 6.94
N TYR A 31 -13.58 -7.99 7.54
CA TYR A 31 -12.43 -7.45 6.82
C TYR A 31 -12.07 -8.43 5.72
N SER A 32 -12.52 -8.17 4.51
CA SER A 32 -11.89 -8.74 3.33
C SER A 32 -10.55 -8.00 3.12
N ILE A 33 -9.66 -8.15 4.09
CA ILE A 33 -8.27 -7.78 3.92
C ILE A 33 -7.69 -8.85 3.03
N ARG A 34 -7.51 -8.57 1.75
CA ARG A 34 -6.47 -9.25 0.99
C ARG A 34 -5.18 -8.93 1.71
N SER A 35 -4.75 -9.85 2.54
CA SER A 35 -3.54 -9.79 3.33
C SER A 35 -2.34 -9.56 2.41
N VAL A 36 -1.80 -8.35 2.46
CA VAL A 36 -0.41 -8.12 2.08
C VAL A 36 0.40 -8.67 3.24
N PRO A 37 1.29 -9.65 3.03
CA PRO A 37 2.10 -10.20 4.12
C PRO A 37 2.96 -9.08 4.73
N PRO A 38 3.09 -9.01 6.06
CA PRO A 38 3.95 -8.03 6.70
C PRO A 38 5.39 -8.28 6.28
N LYS A 39 6.02 -7.28 5.67
CA LYS A 39 7.47 -7.28 5.48
C LYS A 39 8.10 -7.29 6.86
N THR A 40 8.85 -8.34 7.16
CA THR A 40 9.71 -8.48 8.33
C THR A 40 10.59 -7.24 8.46
N ILE A 41 10.33 -6.45 9.48
CA ILE A 41 11.19 -5.32 9.85
C ILE A 41 12.43 -5.94 10.48
N LEU A 42 13.54 -5.90 9.75
CA LEU A 42 14.87 -6.17 10.33
C LEU A 42 15.20 -5.00 11.26
N GLU A 43 15.10 -5.25 12.57
CA GLU A 43 15.63 -4.35 13.59
C GLU A 43 17.14 -4.20 13.43
N SER A 44 17.57 -3.03 13.00
CA SER A 44 18.95 -2.61 13.11
C SER A 44 19.20 -2.11 14.54
N LYS A 45 19.83 -2.97 15.34
CA LYS A 45 20.37 -2.58 16.66
C LYS A 45 21.51 -1.59 16.47
N ALA A 46 21.34 -0.38 16.98
CA ALA A 46 22.43 0.55 17.26
C ALA A 46 23.13 0.14 18.58
N PRO A 47 24.47 0.25 18.70
CA PRO A 47 25.18 -0.09 19.92
C PRO A 47 25.17 1.07 20.91
N THR A 48 24.67 0.83 22.11
CA THR A 48 25.00 1.68 23.26
C THR A 48 25.85 0.87 24.24
N ASN A 49 27.09 1.34 24.39
CA ASN A 49 27.98 0.98 25.49
C ASN A 49 27.39 1.50 26.81
N THR A 50 27.37 0.70 27.84
CA THR A 50 27.98 1.01 29.15
C THR A 50 27.94 -0.20 30.09
N GLU A 51 29.08 -0.46 30.58
CA GLU A 51 29.67 -1.25 31.62
C GLU A 51 28.87 -1.72 32.84
N LYS A 52 29.33 -2.90 33.24
CA LYS A 52 29.66 -3.43 34.61
C LYS A 52 28.53 -4.07 35.40
N THR A 53 28.72 -5.31 35.76
CA THR A 53 29.37 -6.00 36.88
C THR A 53 28.50 -7.09 37.51
N GLN A 54 29.14 -8.27 37.67
CA GLN A 54 29.04 -9.34 38.66
C GLN A 54 27.85 -10.33 38.62
N GLN A 55 28.21 -11.52 38.25
CA GLN A 55 28.46 -12.75 39.06
C GLN A 55 27.28 -13.23 39.91
N SER A 56 26.81 -14.40 39.64
CA SER A 56 27.02 -15.68 40.38
C SER A 56 26.00 -16.74 39.97
N ASP A 57 26.53 -17.85 39.55
CA ASP A 57 26.36 -19.21 40.02
C ASP A 57 25.00 -19.92 39.94
N LEU A 58 25.15 -21.10 39.35
CA LEU A 58 24.75 -22.46 39.75
C LEU A 58 23.46 -23.08 39.24
N GLN A 59 23.77 -24.19 38.58
CA GLN A 59 23.19 -25.53 38.61
C GLN A 59 21.90 -25.83 37.85
N LYS A 60 22.13 -26.70 36.86
CA LYS A 60 21.69 -28.10 36.72
C LYS A 60 20.25 -28.39 37.14
N ASP A 61 19.48 -28.88 36.15
CA ASP A 61 19.07 -30.29 36.25
C ASP A 61 18.47 -30.80 34.95
N THR A 62 18.87 -32.00 34.65
CA THR A 62 18.44 -32.94 33.65
C THR A 62 17.03 -33.47 33.97
N SER A 63 16.20 -33.65 32.93
CA SER A 63 15.32 -34.81 32.87
C SER A 63 14.70 -35.05 31.51
N SER A 64 15.00 -36.17 31.01
CA SER A 64 14.40 -37.05 30.02
C SER A 64 12.89 -36.95 29.86
N ALA A 65 12.43 -36.95 28.62
CA ALA A 65 11.19 -37.64 28.26
C ALA A 65 11.27 -38.13 26.81
N THR A 66 11.51 -39.39 26.70
CA THR A 66 11.28 -40.31 25.58
C THR A 66 9.80 -40.38 25.27
N ILE A 67 9.39 -40.24 24.01
CA ILE A 67 8.10 -40.78 23.53
C ILE A 67 8.20 -41.09 22.03
N LEU A 68 8.27 -42.38 21.76
CA LEU A 68 7.54 -43.21 20.81
C LEU A 68 7.61 -42.87 19.32
N GLU A 69 8.50 -43.61 18.67
CA GLU A 69 8.41 -43.99 17.26
C GLU A 69 7.21 -44.91 17.06
N GLU A 70 6.25 -44.50 16.23
CA GLU A 70 5.31 -45.39 15.56
C GLU A 70 5.82 -45.72 14.19
N THR A 71 6.39 -46.87 14.00
CA THR A 71 6.72 -47.53 12.76
C THR A 71 5.46 -47.98 12.06
N ILE A 72 5.14 -47.38 10.94
CA ILE A 72 4.23 -47.96 9.96
C ILE A 72 5.03 -48.58 8.82
N SER A 73 5.17 -49.88 8.84
CA SER A 73 5.77 -50.71 7.80
C SER A 73 4.79 -50.87 6.65
N TYR A 74 5.10 -50.33 5.47
CA TYR A 74 4.51 -50.76 4.19
C TYR A 74 5.55 -51.49 3.37
N SER A 75 5.46 -52.84 3.41
CA SER A 75 6.15 -53.71 2.48
C SER A 75 5.32 -53.81 1.18
N THR A 76 5.83 -53.23 0.11
CA THR A 76 5.69 -53.77 -1.26
C THR A 76 6.65 -53.05 -2.17
N THR A 77 7.70 -53.71 -2.59
CA THR A 77 8.62 -53.31 -3.63
C THR A 77 8.00 -53.57 -4.99
N PRO A 78 7.84 -52.58 -5.88
CA PRO A 78 7.71 -52.85 -7.32
C PRO A 78 9.08 -52.90 -7.96
N THR A 79 9.27 -53.92 -8.75
CA THR A 79 10.46 -54.26 -9.54
C THR A 79 10.93 -53.13 -10.45
N ASN A 80 12.25 -53.00 -10.52
CA ASN A 80 13.04 -51.90 -11.14
C ASN A 80 12.99 -51.81 -12.68
N GLU A 81 12.09 -52.46 -13.39
CA GLU A 81 12.09 -52.44 -14.86
C GLU A 81 11.01 -51.55 -15.53
N SER A 82 9.99 -51.12 -14.79
CA SER A 82 8.93 -50.27 -15.35
C SER A 82 9.18 -48.75 -15.16
N LEU A 83 10.15 -48.34 -14.33
CA LEU A 83 10.44 -46.94 -14.01
C LEU A 83 11.42 -46.24 -14.96
N GLN A 84 12.09 -46.99 -15.84
CA GLN A 84 13.05 -46.38 -16.75
C GLN A 84 12.46 -45.84 -18.07
N LYS A 85 11.22 -46.14 -18.40
CA LYS A 85 10.57 -45.63 -19.62
C LYS A 85 9.79 -44.35 -19.46
N THR A 86 9.41 -43.96 -18.25
CA THR A 86 8.65 -42.72 -17.97
C THR A 86 9.53 -41.52 -17.56
N ALA A 87 10.82 -41.77 -17.29
CA ALA A 87 11.73 -40.73 -16.82
C ALA A 87 12.30 -39.81 -17.94
N LYS A 88 12.04 -40.08 -19.21
CA LYS A 88 12.57 -39.27 -20.32
C LYS A 88 11.65 -38.14 -20.80
N THR A 89 10.41 -38.09 -20.37
CA THR A 89 9.44 -37.07 -20.86
C THR A 89 9.14 -35.98 -19.83
N VAL A 90 9.52 -36.19 -18.57
CA VAL A 90 9.18 -35.24 -17.46
C VAL A 90 10.19 -34.09 -17.30
N PRO A 91 11.49 -34.22 -17.65
CA PRO A 91 12.45 -33.10 -17.51
C PRO A 91 12.12 -31.89 -18.39
N SER A 92 11.59 -32.12 -19.57
CA SER A 92 11.28 -31.08 -20.55
C SER A 92 10.09 -30.23 -20.12
N LEU A 93 9.05 -30.81 -19.50
CA LEU A 93 7.90 -30.07 -18.97
C LEU A 93 8.25 -29.28 -17.71
N LEU A 94 9.06 -29.84 -16.82
CA LEU A 94 9.55 -29.17 -15.61
C LEU A 94 10.51 -28.01 -15.96
N GLU A 95 11.35 -28.18 -16.97
CA GLU A 95 12.24 -27.14 -17.48
C GLU A 95 11.45 -26.03 -18.18
N SER A 96 10.45 -26.38 -18.98
CA SER A 96 9.55 -25.41 -19.62
C SER A 96 8.71 -24.65 -18.60
N LEU A 97 8.24 -25.32 -17.53
CA LEU A 97 7.56 -24.69 -16.40
C LEU A 97 8.49 -23.79 -15.58
N LYS A 98 9.71 -24.21 -15.33
CA LYS A 98 10.76 -23.38 -14.69
C LYS A 98 11.05 -22.13 -15.52
N PHE A 99 11.20 -22.28 -16.85
CA PHE A 99 11.42 -21.16 -17.75
C PHE A 99 10.24 -20.18 -17.76
N LEU A 100 8.99 -20.66 -17.84
CA LEU A 100 7.79 -19.84 -17.76
C LEU A 100 7.61 -19.13 -16.41
N ILE A 101 8.00 -19.82 -15.33
CA ILE A 101 7.97 -19.24 -13.98
C ILE A 101 9.09 -18.23 -13.82
N MET A 102 10.31 -18.55 -14.26
CA MET A 102 11.44 -17.63 -14.20
C MET A 102 11.25 -16.40 -15.08
N ASP A 103 10.65 -16.51 -16.27
CA ASP A 103 10.36 -15.35 -17.12
C ASP A 103 9.29 -14.42 -16.51
N LYS A 104 8.32 -14.99 -15.78
CA LYS A 104 7.34 -14.20 -15.01
C LYS A 104 7.90 -13.58 -13.73
N PHE A 105 8.89 -14.23 -13.08
CA PHE A 105 9.47 -13.77 -11.82
C PHE A 105 10.81 -13.03 -11.99
N SER A 106 11.45 -13.10 -13.16
CA SER A 106 12.78 -12.51 -13.38
C SER A 106 12.79 -11.12 -14.01
N LYS A 107 11.63 -10.54 -14.36
CA LYS A 107 11.54 -9.10 -14.53
C LYS A 107 11.20 -8.52 -13.15
N PRO A 108 12.16 -7.86 -12.45
CA PRO A 108 11.79 -7.03 -11.32
C PRO A 108 10.87 -5.95 -11.91
N GLU A 109 9.56 -6.12 -11.73
CA GLU A 109 8.63 -5.00 -11.94
C GLU A 109 9.20 -3.88 -11.09
N LYS A 110 9.78 -2.86 -11.72
CA LYS A 110 10.29 -1.67 -11.02
C LYS A 110 9.15 -1.23 -10.14
N GLN A 111 9.26 -1.45 -8.84
CA GLN A 111 8.21 -1.09 -7.89
C GLN A 111 7.89 0.37 -8.17
N LYS A 112 6.68 0.64 -8.64
CA LYS A 112 6.23 2.00 -8.91
C LYS A 112 6.27 2.75 -7.59
N THR A 113 7.15 3.73 -7.52
CA THR A 113 7.21 4.65 -6.37
C THR A 113 6.29 5.83 -6.64
N PHE A 114 5.93 6.57 -5.58
CA PHE A 114 5.17 7.82 -5.73
C PHE A 114 5.84 8.76 -6.73
N ALA A 115 7.15 8.99 -6.57
CA ALA A 115 7.93 9.87 -7.45
C ALA A 115 7.90 9.41 -8.91
N SER A 116 8.10 8.10 -9.17
CA SER A 116 8.09 7.59 -10.55
C SER A 116 6.73 7.73 -11.21
N GLN A 117 5.64 7.46 -10.45
CA GLN A 117 4.28 7.61 -10.96
C GLN A 117 3.90 9.07 -11.19
N LEU A 118 4.30 9.98 -10.28
CA LEU A 118 4.09 11.41 -10.43
C LEU A 118 4.74 11.94 -11.71
N LEU A 119 6.03 11.63 -11.92
CA LEU A 119 6.77 12.07 -13.09
C LEU A 119 6.23 11.46 -14.40
N GLU A 120 5.79 10.20 -14.37
CA GLU A 120 5.13 9.55 -15.49
C GLU A 120 3.82 10.28 -15.87
N LEU A 121 2.99 10.66 -14.89
CA LEU A 121 1.75 11.41 -15.11
C LEU A 121 2.02 12.80 -15.69
N ILE A 122 2.98 13.55 -15.14
CA ILE A 122 3.38 14.87 -15.63
C ILE A 122 3.83 14.78 -17.09
N LYS A 123 4.66 13.78 -17.42
CA LYS A 123 5.14 13.55 -18.77
C LYS A 123 4.01 13.15 -19.73
N THR A 124 3.12 12.26 -19.32
CA THR A 124 2.01 11.78 -20.14
C THR A 124 1.02 12.91 -20.47
N GLN A 125 0.79 13.80 -19.50
CA GLN A 125 -0.09 14.96 -19.69
C GLN A 125 0.63 16.15 -20.33
N GLN A 126 1.94 16.03 -20.65
CA GLN A 126 2.78 17.09 -21.23
C GLN A 126 2.77 18.39 -20.39
N LEU A 127 2.62 18.27 -19.07
CA LEU A 127 2.59 19.40 -18.16
C LEU A 127 4.00 19.85 -17.79
N ASN A 128 4.12 21.16 -17.48
CA ASN A 128 5.34 21.71 -16.92
C ASN A 128 5.35 21.48 -15.40
N GLU A 129 6.45 20.97 -14.85
CA GLU A 129 6.61 20.76 -13.41
C GLU A 129 6.39 22.03 -12.58
N ILE A 130 6.76 23.21 -13.14
CA ILE A 130 6.59 24.51 -12.49
C ILE A 130 5.10 24.80 -12.27
N ASP A 131 4.28 24.53 -13.27
CA ASP A 131 2.85 24.76 -13.20
C ASP A 131 2.18 23.78 -12.24
N VAL A 132 2.64 22.53 -12.23
CA VAL A 132 2.12 21.49 -11.32
C VAL A 132 2.37 21.87 -9.85
N TYR A 133 3.60 22.24 -9.46
CA TYR A 133 3.83 22.55 -8.05
C TYR A 133 3.17 23.86 -7.61
N LYS A 134 3.03 24.84 -8.52
CA LYS A 134 2.28 26.06 -8.25
C LYS A 134 0.78 25.77 -8.08
N ALA A 135 0.19 24.99 -8.98
CA ALA A 135 -1.21 24.58 -8.87
C ALA A 135 -1.48 23.74 -7.61
N ALA A 136 -0.50 22.93 -7.18
CA ALA A 136 -0.56 22.17 -5.92
C ALA A 136 -0.32 23.04 -4.66
N ASN A 137 -0.03 24.34 -4.83
CA ASN A 137 0.31 25.25 -3.74
C ASN A 137 1.45 24.74 -2.84
N ILE A 138 2.48 24.13 -3.46
CA ILE A 138 3.69 23.65 -2.76
C ILE A 138 4.92 24.40 -3.24
N ASP A 139 5.90 24.54 -2.36
CA ASP A 139 7.13 25.24 -2.72
C ASP A 139 8.05 24.36 -3.59
N ARG A 140 8.93 25.02 -4.36
CA ARG A 140 9.90 24.35 -5.24
C ARG A 140 10.82 23.37 -4.50
N LYS A 141 11.20 23.69 -3.25
CA LYS A 141 12.12 22.85 -2.46
C LYS A 141 11.42 21.55 -2.07
N LEU A 142 10.14 21.64 -1.66
CA LEU A 142 9.33 20.47 -1.34
C LEU A 142 9.11 19.61 -2.60
N PHE A 143 8.76 20.22 -3.73
CA PHE A 143 8.57 19.49 -4.99
C PHE A 143 9.87 18.79 -5.43
N SER A 144 11.03 19.44 -5.29
CA SER A 144 12.32 18.82 -5.56
C SER A 144 12.56 17.57 -4.72
N LYS A 145 12.15 17.55 -3.44
CA LYS A 145 12.23 16.35 -2.58
C LYS A 145 11.27 15.27 -3.03
N VAL A 146 10.03 15.64 -3.37
CA VAL A 146 8.97 14.71 -3.82
C VAL A 146 9.35 13.94 -5.08
N ARG A 147 10.19 14.50 -5.93
CA ARG A 147 10.72 13.82 -7.14
C ARG A 147 11.69 12.68 -6.84
N HIS A 148 12.22 12.58 -5.63
CA HIS A 148 13.13 11.50 -5.24
C HIS A 148 12.35 10.31 -4.68
N SER A 149 12.68 9.12 -5.15
CA SER A 149 12.00 7.86 -4.77
C SER A 149 12.11 7.51 -3.28
N SER A 150 13.11 8.06 -2.59
CA SER A 150 13.32 7.87 -1.15
C SER A 150 12.45 8.80 -0.28
N TYR A 151 11.83 9.82 -0.88
CA TYR A 151 11.01 10.76 -0.13
C TYR A 151 9.55 10.31 -0.10
N HIS A 152 8.95 10.32 1.08
CA HIS A 152 7.54 10.04 1.29
C HIS A 152 6.79 11.36 1.53
N PRO A 153 6.00 11.84 0.57
CA PRO A 153 5.22 13.07 0.76
C PRO A 153 4.15 12.88 1.82
N SER A 154 3.74 13.98 2.47
CA SER A 154 2.58 13.96 3.35
C SER A 154 1.30 13.64 2.56
N ARG A 155 0.28 13.15 3.27
CA ARG A 155 -1.03 12.87 2.66
C ARG A 155 -1.61 14.11 1.95
N LYS A 156 -1.54 15.27 2.60
CA LYS A 156 -1.98 16.55 2.03
C LYS A 156 -1.24 16.89 0.73
N THR A 157 0.09 16.78 0.74
CA THR A 157 0.93 17.03 -0.45
C THR A 157 0.58 16.06 -1.59
N ALA A 158 0.38 14.77 -1.30
CA ALA A 158 0.03 13.78 -2.31
C ALA A 158 -1.35 14.07 -2.96
N ILE A 159 -2.32 14.48 -2.15
CA ILE A 159 -3.67 14.85 -2.62
C ILE A 159 -3.62 16.16 -3.41
N ALA A 160 -2.92 17.19 -2.93
CA ALA A 160 -2.78 18.47 -3.63
C ALA A 160 -2.15 18.29 -5.03
N LEU A 161 -1.13 17.44 -5.15
CA LEU A 161 -0.53 17.08 -6.43
C LEU A 161 -1.52 16.35 -7.35
N ALA A 162 -2.39 15.49 -6.80
CA ALA A 162 -3.43 14.81 -7.58
C ALA A 162 -4.46 15.81 -8.16
N PHE A 163 -4.86 16.83 -7.39
CA PHE A 163 -5.71 17.91 -7.89
C PHE A 163 -5.01 18.75 -8.96
N ALA A 164 -3.74 19.11 -8.74
CA ALA A 164 -2.95 19.87 -9.71
C ALA A 164 -2.77 19.14 -11.05
N LEU A 165 -2.79 17.82 -11.04
CA LEU A 165 -2.74 16.96 -12.21
C LEU A 165 -4.12 16.63 -12.79
N HIS A 166 -5.20 17.20 -12.24
CA HIS A 166 -6.58 16.92 -12.65
C HIS A 166 -6.90 15.41 -12.75
N LEU A 167 -6.42 14.63 -11.78
CA LEU A 167 -6.62 13.18 -11.80
C LEU A 167 -8.06 12.80 -11.47
N SER A 168 -8.55 11.70 -12.07
CA SER A 168 -9.78 11.06 -11.61
C SER A 168 -9.63 10.47 -10.20
N TYR A 169 -10.73 10.23 -9.51
CA TYR A 169 -10.69 9.61 -8.17
C TYR A 169 -9.90 8.30 -8.14
N LYS A 170 -10.07 7.44 -9.17
CA LYS A 170 -9.33 6.18 -9.28
C LYS A 170 -7.82 6.39 -9.38
N GLN A 171 -7.38 7.32 -10.21
CA GLN A 171 -5.95 7.66 -10.37
C GLN A 171 -5.39 8.31 -9.10
N THR A 172 -6.16 9.21 -8.47
CA THR A 172 -5.80 9.82 -7.19
C THR A 172 -5.60 8.76 -6.11
N LYS A 173 -6.52 7.79 -6.00
CA LYS A 173 -6.41 6.68 -5.05
C LYS A 173 -5.15 5.83 -5.29
N GLN A 174 -4.79 5.60 -6.55
CA GLN A 174 -3.56 4.88 -6.89
C GLN A 174 -2.31 5.69 -6.51
N LEU A 175 -2.26 6.97 -6.87
CA LEU A 175 -1.12 7.84 -6.56
C LEU A 175 -0.91 8.00 -5.04
N VAL A 176 -1.98 8.32 -4.30
CA VAL A 176 -1.98 8.48 -2.84
C VAL A 176 -1.64 7.16 -2.15
N GLY A 177 -2.07 6.02 -2.70
CA GLY A 177 -1.70 4.68 -2.24
C GLY A 177 -0.20 4.39 -2.34
N LEU A 178 0.49 4.89 -3.37
CA LEU A 178 1.96 4.80 -3.50
C LEU A 178 2.70 5.64 -2.44
N ALA A 179 2.06 6.68 -1.89
CA ALA A 179 2.57 7.42 -0.75
C ALA A 179 2.24 6.76 0.60
N GLY A 180 1.57 5.60 0.60
CA GLY A 180 1.21 4.85 1.81
C GLY A 180 -0.11 5.27 2.46
N TYR A 181 -0.93 6.08 1.80
CA TYR A 181 -2.21 6.56 2.34
C TYR A 181 -3.41 5.98 1.60
N GLY A 182 -4.55 5.96 2.30
CA GLY A 182 -5.83 5.54 1.74
C GLY A 182 -6.92 6.59 1.92
N PHE A 183 -8.08 6.30 1.35
CA PHE A 183 -9.33 7.05 1.56
C PHE A 183 -10.31 6.16 2.31
N SER A 184 -11.03 6.76 3.25
CA SER A 184 -12.03 6.07 4.06
C SER A 184 -13.42 6.69 3.89
N ARG A 185 -14.47 5.86 4.05
CA ARG A 185 -15.85 6.33 3.99
C ARG A 185 -16.37 6.87 5.32
N ASP A 186 -15.64 6.67 6.41
CA ASP A 186 -15.94 7.25 7.73
C ASP A 186 -15.33 8.65 7.91
N SER A 187 -14.51 9.09 6.94
CA SER A 187 -13.92 10.42 6.92
C SER A 187 -14.71 11.36 6.01
N LYS A 188 -15.37 12.36 6.58
CA LYS A 188 -16.05 13.39 5.78
C LYS A 188 -15.09 14.12 4.86
N ALA A 189 -13.85 14.39 5.30
CA ALA A 189 -12.83 15.02 4.47
C ALA A 189 -12.51 14.17 3.22
N ASP A 190 -12.44 12.85 3.36
CA ASP A 190 -12.18 11.94 2.25
C ASP A 190 -13.35 11.88 1.26
N LEU A 191 -14.58 11.96 1.76
CA LEU A 191 -15.77 12.04 0.91
C LEU A 191 -15.85 13.37 0.15
N ILE A 192 -15.45 14.49 0.78
CA ILE A 192 -15.38 15.79 0.10
C ILE A 192 -14.34 15.76 -1.01
N ILE A 193 -13.15 15.21 -0.76
CA ILE A 193 -12.11 15.04 -1.78
C ILE A 193 -12.62 14.18 -2.93
N HIS A 194 -13.28 13.06 -2.61
CA HIS A 194 -13.89 12.17 -3.60
C HIS A 194 -14.92 12.92 -4.46
N PHE A 195 -15.84 13.64 -3.82
CA PHE A 195 -16.86 14.44 -4.50
C PHE A 195 -16.24 15.49 -5.42
N CYS A 196 -15.23 16.22 -4.96
CA CYS A 196 -14.55 17.24 -5.77
C CYS A 196 -13.92 16.63 -7.02
N LEU A 197 -13.25 15.50 -6.89
CA LEU A 197 -12.61 14.81 -8.02
C LEU A 197 -13.65 14.27 -9.03
N GLU A 198 -14.80 13.78 -8.59
CA GLU A 198 -15.86 13.28 -9.47
C GLU A 198 -16.61 14.42 -10.17
N ASN A 199 -16.72 15.59 -9.52
CA ASN A 199 -17.37 16.77 -10.10
C ASN A 199 -16.38 17.72 -10.80
N HIS A 200 -15.13 17.29 -11.03
CA HIS A 200 -14.08 18.07 -11.72
C HIS A 200 -13.78 19.43 -11.07
N ILE A 201 -13.94 19.51 -9.74
CA ILE A 201 -13.57 20.69 -8.96
C ILE A 201 -12.10 20.54 -8.57
N TYR A 202 -11.19 21.10 -9.38
CA TYR A 202 -9.75 20.95 -9.21
C TYR A 202 -9.06 22.14 -8.56
N ASP A 203 -9.76 23.26 -8.42
CA ASP A 203 -9.24 24.45 -7.75
C ASP A 203 -9.09 24.19 -6.25
N LEU A 204 -7.85 24.18 -5.76
CA LEU A 204 -7.53 23.92 -4.35
C LEU A 204 -8.15 24.94 -3.39
N MET A 205 -8.40 26.18 -3.83
CA MET A 205 -9.11 27.15 -2.99
C MET A 205 -10.56 26.73 -2.74
N GLN A 206 -11.24 26.27 -3.78
CA GLN A 206 -12.61 25.75 -3.67
C GLN A 206 -12.67 24.47 -2.85
N VAL A 207 -11.71 23.56 -3.06
CA VAL A 207 -11.61 22.32 -2.28
C VAL A 207 -11.37 22.62 -0.81
N ASN A 208 -10.48 23.56 -0.49
CA ASN A 208 -10.22 23.99 0.88
C ASN A 208 -11.42 24.72 1.51
N GLU A 209 -12.16 25.51 0.74
CA GLU A 209 -13.42 26.15 1.20
C GLU A 209 -14.40 25.08 1.68
N LEU A 210 -14.61 24.00 0.92
CA LEU A 210 -15.48 22.89 1.33
C LEU A 210 -14.93 22.10 2.52
N LEU A 211 -13.64 21.81 2.52
CA LEU A 211 -13.00 21.07 3.62
C LEU A 211 -13.10 21.84 4.94
N GLU A 212 -12.84 23.14 4.90
CA GLU A 212 -12.92 24.01 6.08
C GLU A 212 -14.36 24.08 6.60
N GLU A 213 -15.33 24.31 5.70
CA GLU A 213 -16.75 24.45 6.05
C GLU A 213 -17.33 23.20 6.73
N TYR A 214 -16.97 22.00 6.25
CA TYR A 214 -17.57 20.74 6.74
C TYR A 214 -16.71 19.98 7.73
N THR A 215 -15.42 20.25 7.84
CA THR A 215 -14.49 19.45 8.64
C THR A 215 -13.46 20.26 9.45
N ASN A 216 -13.45 21.59 9.33
CA ASN A 216 -12.44 22.48 9.89
C ASN A 216 -11.00 22.06 9.55
N THR A 217 -10.78 21.51 8.35
CA THR A 217 -9.47 21.08 7.85
C THR A 217 -9.20 21.63 6.46
N THR A 218 -7.92 21.68 6.06
CA THR A 218 -7.48 22.08 4.72
C THR A 218 -6.43 21.10 4.19
N LEU A 219 -6.18 21.15 2.89
CA LEU A 219 -5.07 20.43 2.24
C LEU A 219 -3.72 21.13 2.46
#